data_1c31cab3a5d90a3a67e978ec9889289c
#
_entry.id   1c31cab3a5d90a3a67e978ec9889289c
#
_cell.length_a   1.000
_cell.length_b   1.000
_cell.length_c   1.000
_cell.angle_alpha   90.00
_cell.angle_beta   90.00
_cell.angle_gamma   90.00
#
_symmetry.space_group_name_H-M   'P 1'
#
loop_
_entity.id
_entity.type
_entity.pdbx_description
1 polymer ?
#
loop_
_entity_poly.entity_id
_entity_poly.type
_entity_poly.pdbx_seq_one_letter_code
_entity_poly.pdbx_strand_id
1 'polypeptide(L)'
;MDDLTCEACELNFMLDYYLETGQFEEAYNRAQPLITRQVSCYEANLRAYMKLAYYACKAGKPEIAADMCARAEEALVGREKDEYLLLYLGLFIAYYFMTHPDRGWEYAERCIPWSLNTNMQKKYRFSCDMVEALSYESREEVSLSLPEEFPLYRADGIYSVAALRDYFYKQATQLASLYDTRNGNNGYQERLFNVNLIGNL
;
A
#
# COMPACT_ATOMS: atom_id res chain seq x y z
N MET A 1 -17.20 -26.26 -17.34
CA MET A 1 -16.88 -25.62 -16.05
C MET A 1 -16.02 -24.43 -16.42
N ASP A 2 -16.65 -23.30 -16.59
CA ASP A 2 -15.92 -22.09 -16.95
C ASP A 2 -15.20 -21.64 -15.69
N ASP A 3 -13.86 -21.74 -15.70
CA ASP A 3 -13.01 -21.20 -14.65
C ASP A 3 -13.19 -19.67 -14.63
N LEU A 4 -13.97 -19.20 -13.65
CA LEU A 4 -14.23 -17.79 -13.41
C LEU A 4 -13.01 -17.06 -12.81
N THR A 5 -11.89 -17.76 -12.65
CA THR A 5 -10.65 -17.20 -12.08
C THR A 5 -9.69 -16.80 -13.20
N CYS A 6 -9.26 -15.54 -13.13
CA CYS A 6 -8.26 -15.01 -14.06
C CYS A 6 -6.87 -15.48 -13.60
N GLU A 7 -6.13 -16.20 -14.44
CA GLU A 7 -4.77 -16.69 -14.15
C GLU A 7 -3.86 -15.59 -13.57
N ALA A 8 -3.93 -14.38 -14.11
CA ALA A 8 -3.16 -13.25 -13.60
C ALA A 8 -3.56 -12.86 -12.16
N CYS A 9 -4.83 -13.00 -11.80
CA CYS A 9 -5.31 -12.75 -10.44
C CYS A 9 -4.84 -13.84 -9.47
N GLU A 10 -4.85 -15.10 -9.90
CA GLU A 10 -4.32 -16.23 -9.09
C GLU A 10 -2.84 -16.06 -8.80
N LEU A 11 -2.05 -15.71 -9.81
CA LEU A 11 -0.63 -15.40 -9.62
C LEU A 11 -0.41 -14.24 -8.63
N ASN A 12 -1.28 -13.23 -8.61
CA ASN A 12 -1.20 -12.15 -7.62
C ASN A 12 -1.52 -12.62 -6.19
N PHE A 13 -2.46 -13.56 -6.00
CA PHE A 13 -2.73 -14.14 -4.68
C PHE A 13 -1.54 -14.96 -4.17
N MET A 14 -0.93 -15.74 -5.06
CA MET A 14 0.29 -16.48 -4.71
C MET A 14 1.44 -15.53 -4.38
N LEU A 15 1.59 -14.46 -5.13
CA LEU A 15 2.58 -13.41 -4.89
C LEU A 15 2.40 -12.81 -3.48
N ASP A 16 1.17 -12.49 -3.08
CA ASP A 16 0.88 -11.97 -1.73
C ASP A 16 1.36 -12.94 -0.65
N TYR A 17 1.07 -14.21 -0.78
CA TYR A 17 1.50 -15.22 0.19
C TYR A 17 3.02 -15.27 0.36
N TYR A 18 3.79 -15.36 -0.74
CA TYR A 18 5.25 -15.42 -0.68
C TYR A 18 5.87 -14.13 -0.14
N LEU A 19 5.35 -12.97 -0.53
CA LEU A 19 5.85 -11.69 -0.05
C LEU A 19 5.57 -11.49 1.44
N GLU A 20 4.36 -11.80 1.90
CA GLU A 20 3.97 -11.68 3.31
C GLU A 20 4.71 -12.69 4.22
N THR A 21 5.17 -13.81 3.67
CA THR A 21 5.99 -14.81 4.39
C THR A 21 7.50 -14.60 4.24
N GLY A 22 7.93 -13.49 3.65
CA GLY A 22 9.35 -13.13 3.52
C GLY A 22 10.12 -13.89 2.44
N GLN A 23 9.44 -14.58 1.54
CA GLN A 23 10.03 -15.41 0.49
C GLN A 23 10.14 -14.62 -0.83
N PHE A 24 10.90 -13.51 -0.81
CA PHE A 24 10.97 -12.57 -1.94
C PHE A 24 11.44 -13.24 -3.24
N GLU A 25 12.49 -14.05 -3.22
CA GLU A 25 13.06 -14.67 -4.44
C GLU A 25 12.03 -15.60 -5.11
N GLU A 26 11.31 -16.41 -4.32
CA GLU A 26 10.25 -17.27 -4.85
C GLU A 26 9.09 -16.43 -5.41
N ALA A 27 8.69 -15.38 -4.69
CA ALA A 27 7.68 -14.44 -5.15
C ALA A 27 8.06 -13.82 -6.51
N TYR A 28 9.28 -13.33 -6.63
CA TYR A 28 9.78 -12.69 -7.86
C TYR A 28 9.85 -13.67 -9.03
N ASN A 29 10.33 -14.89 -8.79
CA ASN A 29 10.39 -15.92 -9.82
C ASN A 29 8.99 -16.31 -10.33
N ARG A 30 8.02 -16.48 -9.43
CA ARG A 30 6.63 -16.81 -9.78
C ARG A 30 5.89 -15.66 -10.45
N ALA A 31 6.30 -14.42 -10.19
CA ALA A 31 5.72 -13.24 -10.82
C ALA A 31 6.21 -13.01 -12.26
N GLN A 32 7.19 -13.76 -12.77
CA GLN A 32 7.76 -13.55 -14.11
C GLN A 32 6.71 -13.50 -15.23
N PRO A 33 5.66 -14.35 -15.26
CA PRO A 33 4.61 -14.24 -16.28
C PRO A 33 3.84 -12.92 -16.23
N LEU A 34 3.65 -12.33 -15.02
CA LEU A 34 3.06 -11.01 -14.86
C LEU A 34 4.02 -9.90 -15.27
N ILE A 35 5.30 -9.99 -14.86
CA ILE A 35 6.33 -9.00 -15.16
C ILE A 35 6.57 -8.91 -16.67
N THR A 36 6.63 -10.03 -17.35
CA THR A 36 6.86 -10.12 -18.80
C THR A 36 5.58 -9.95 -19.64
N ARG A 37 4.42 -9.78 -18.97
CA ARG A 37 3.10 -9.66 -19.60
C ARG A 37 2.70 -10.88 -20.46
N GLN A 38 3.27 -12.05 -20.19
CA GLN A 38 2.81 -13.32 -20.78
C GLN A 38 1.40 -13.64 -20.32
N VAL A 39 1.12 -13.34 -19.06
CA VAL A 39 -0.21 -13.36 -18.46
C VAL A 39 -0.56 -11.93 -18.06
N SER A 40 -1.72 -11.48 -18.44
CA SER A 40 -2.13 -10.08 -18.25
C SER A 40 -3.61 -9.96 -17.89
N CYS A 41 -3.89 -9.04 -16.98
CA CYS A 41 -5.23 -8.60 -16.61
C CYS A 41 -5.15 -7.11 -16.28
N TYR A 42 -6.29 -6.40 -16.39
CA TYR A 42 -6.36 -4.94 -16.26
C TYR A 42 -5.61 -4.35 -15.05
N GLU A 43 -5.61 -5.06 -13.91
CA GLU A 43 -4.96 -4.58 -12.69
C GLU A 43 -3.83 -5.49 -12.18
N ALA A 44 -3.83 -6.75 -12.56
CA ALA A 44 -2.94 -7.74 -11.95
C ALA A 44 -1.46 -7.40 -12.11
N ASN A 45 -1.06 -6.95 -13.30
CA ASN A 45 0.32 -6.55 -13.57
C ASN A 45 0.71 -5.31 -12.75
N LEU A 46 -0.13 -4.27 -12.74
CA LEU A 46 0.12 -3.06 -11.95
C LEU A 46 0.26 -3.36 -10.46
N ARG A 47 -0.65 -4.19 -9.91
CA ARG A 47 -0.59 -4.65 -8.51
C ARG A 47 0.72 -5.38 -8.21
N ALA A 48 1.15 -6.26 -9.11
CA ALA A 48 2.41 -7.00 -8.96
C ALA A 48 3.59 -6.03 -8.95
N TYR A 49 3.64 -5.06 -9.88
CA TYR A 49 4.73 -4.09 -9.95
C TYR A 49 4.85 -3.26 -8.67
N MET A 50 3.74 -2.70 -8.16
CA MET A 50 3.74 -1.90 -6.93
C MET A 50 4.23 -2.70 -5.72
N LYS A 51 3.73 -3.94 -5.54
CA LYS A 51 4.15 -4.81 -4.45
C LYS A 51 5.63 -5.18 -4.57
N LEU A 52 6.06 -5.61 -5.75
CA LEU A 52 7.45 -6.00 -5.99
C LEU A 52 8.40 -4.83 -5.80
N ALA A 53 8.04 -3.60 -6.19
CA ALA A 53 8.86 -2.42 -5.91
C ALA A 53 9.12 -2.27 -4.40
N TYR A 54 8.06 -2.33 -3.58
CA TYR A 54 8.16 -2.21 -2.14
C TYR A 54 8.95 -3.37 -1.50
N TYR A 55 8.59 -4.61 -1.79
CA TYR A 55 9.23 -5.77 -1.17
C TYR A 55 10.67 -6.00 -1.66
N ALA A 56 11.00 -5.66 -2.90
CA ALA A 56 12.37 -5.68 -3.39
C ALA A 56 13.24 -4.67 -2.65
N CYS A 57 12.71 -3.46 -2.38
CA CYS A 57 13.40 -2.47 -1.58
C CYS A 57 13.70 -3.01 -0.17
N LYS A 58 12.72 -3.62 0.50
CA LYS A 58 12.91 -4.27 1.82
C LYS A 58 13.90 -5.43 1.79
N ALA A 59 13.95 -6.18 0.69
CA ALA A 59 14.86 -7.30 0.50
C ALA A 59 16.29 -6.87 0.08
N GLY A 60 16.58 -5.55 0.01
CA GLY A 60 17.88 -5.04 -0.40
C GLY A 60 18.20 -5.29 -1.88
N LYS A 61 17.18 -5.28 -2.76
CA LYS A 61 17.28 -5.49 -4.21
C LYS A 61 16.91 -4.20 -4.96
N PRO A 62 17.73 -3.13 -4.85
CA PRO A 62 17.36 -1.81 -5.35
C PRO A 62 17.13 -1.76 -6.87
N GLU A 63 17.85 -2.57 -7.65
CA GLU A 63 17.69 -2.60 -9.11
C GLU A 63 16.33 -3.19 -9.51
N ILE A 64 15.90 -4.27 -8.85
CA ILE A 64 14.56 -4.85 -9.07
C ILE A 64 13.49 -3.86 -8.61
N ALA A 65 13.68 -3.22 -7.47
CA ALA A 65 12.74 -2.23 -6.95
C ALA A 65 12.55 -1.07 -7.92
N ALA A 66 13.63 -0.55 -8.51
CA ALA A 66 13.60 0.53 -9.48
C ALA A 66 12.92 0.12 -10.81
N ASP A 67 13.20 -1.09 -11.33
CA ASP A 67 12.52 -1.60 -12.55
C ASP A 67 11.03 -1.76 -12.31
N MET A 68 10.63 -2.35 -11.17
CA MET A 68 9.21 -2.52 -10.84
C MET A 68 8.50 -1.19 -10.62
N CYS A 69 9.17 -0.22 -10.00
CA CYS A 69 8.65 1.14 -9.85
C CYS A 69 8.41 1.79 -11.22
N ALA A 70 9.38 1.73 -12.13
CA ALA A 70 9.25 2.32 -13.47
C ALA A 70 8.07 1.72 -14.24
N ARG A 71 7.89 0.39 -14.17
CA ARG A 71 6.73 -0.29 -14.78
C ARG A 71 5.40 0.10 -14.14
N ALA A 72 5.37 0.29 -12.82
CA ALA A 72 4.17 0.75 -12.12
C ALA A 72 3.81 2.17 -12.54
N GLU A 73 4.77 3.08 -12.61
CA GLU A 73 4.57 4.46 -13.07
C GLU A 73 4.07 4.51 -14.52
N GLU A 74 4.66 3.73 -15.43
CA GLU A 74 4.18 3.62 -16.81
C GLU A 74 2.71 3.16 -16.87
N ALA A 75 2.35 2.15 -16.07
CA ALA A 75 0.99 1.61 -16.03
C ALA A 75 -0.01 2.53 -15.32
N LEU A 76 0.44 3.51 -14.54
CA LEU A 76 -0.38 4.53 -13.89
C LEU A 76 -0.72 5.72 -14.79
N VAL A 77 -0.02 5.91 -15.91
CA VAL A 77 -0.29 7.02 -16.82
C VAL A 77 -1.75 6.99 -17.28
N GLY A 78 -2.45 8.11 -17.08
CA GLY A 78 -3.87 8.25 -17.40
C GLY A 78 -4.82 7.65 -16.35
N ARG A 79 -4.29 7.17 -15.23
CA ARG A 79 -5.05 6.59 -14.10
C ARG A 79 -4.92 7.39 -12.80
N GLU A 80 -4.48 8.63 -12.88
CA GLU A 80 -4.14 9.48 -11.72
C GLU A 80 -5.36 9.79 -10.83
N LYS A 81 -6.58 9.61 -11.37
CA LYS A 81 -7.86 9.84 -10.66
C LYS A 81 -8.62 8.54 -10.36
N ASP A 82 -7.99 7.40 -10.56
CA ASP A 82 -8.62 6.09 -10.36
C ASP A 82 -8.57 5.70 -8.86
N GLU A 83 -9.59 6.11 -8.10
CA GLU A 83 -9.74 5.80 -6.67
C GLU A 83 -9.81 4.29 -6.38
N TYR A 84 -10.07 3.46 -7.40
CA TYR A 84 -10.07 2.01 -7.24
C TYR A 84 -8.68 1.49 -6.86
N LEU A 85 -7.63 2.19 -7.28
CA LEU A 85 -6.24 1.85 -7.01
C LEU A 85 -5.83 2.06 -5.53
N LEU A 86 -6.65 2.72 -4.71
CA LEU A 86 -6.35 2.96 -3.30
C LEU A 86 -5.92 1.69 -2.55
N LEU A 87 -6.46 0.53 -2.95
CA LEU A 87 -6.14 -0.77 -2.36
C LEU A 87 -4.67 -1.18 -2.52
N TYR A 88 -3.96 -0.60 -3.50
CA TYR A 88 -2.61 -1.00 -3.88
C TYR A 88 -1.58 0.12 -3.72
N LEU A 89 -2.05 1.36 -3.75
CA LEU A 89 -1.18 2.53 -3.67
C LEU A 89 -0.51 2.70 -2.30
N GLY A 90 -1.07 2.14 -1.23
CA GLY A 90 -0.48 2.27 0.10
C GLY A 90 0.93 1.70 0.19
N LEU A 91 1.18 0.48 -0.32
CA LEU A 91 2.53 -0.11 -0.38
C LEU A 91 3.44 0.64 -1.36
N PHE A 92 2.89 1.20 -2.43
CA PHE A 92 3.67 2.01 -3.36
C PHE A 92 4.10 3.35 -2.75
N ILE A 93 3.25 3.95 -1.92
CA ILE A 93 3.60 5.10 -1.08
C ILE A 93 4.72 4.73 -0.11
N ALA A 94 4.64 3.56 0.55
CA ALA A 94 5.69 3.09 1.45
C ALA A 94 7.05 2.90 0.73
N TYR A 95 7.04 2.35 -0.49
CA TYR A 95 8.23 2.30 -1.33
C TYR A 95 8.85 3.69 -1.54
N TYR A 96 8.02 4.69 -1.86
CA TYR A 96 8.52 6.04 -2.07
C TYR A 96 9.05 6.69 -0.81
N PHE A 97 8.44 6.48 0.35
CA PHE A 97 9.03 6.98 1.60
C PHE A 97 10.41 6.38 1.91
N MET A 98 10.67 5.15 1.49
CA MET A 98 11.99 4.53 1.61
C MET A 98 13.02 5.09 0.62
N THR A 99 12.59 5.63 -0.53
CA THR A 99 13.49 5.97 -1.64
C THR A 99 13.46 7.45 -2.03
N HIS A 100 12.28 8.05 -2.15
CA HIS A 100 12.03 9.43 -2.60
C HIS A 100 10.85 10.02 -1.82
N PRO A 101 11.03 10.44 -0.55
CA PRO A 101 9.94 10.83 0.34
C PRO A 101 9.00 11.92 -0.22
N ASP A 102 9.51 12.87 -1.00
CA ASP A 102 8.66 13.91 -1.63
C ASP A 102 7.63 13.30 -2.57
N ARG A 103 8.05 12.30 -3.37
CA ARG A 103 7.13 11.57 -4.24
C ARG A 103 6.11 10.76 -3.43
N GLY A 104 6.53 10.21 -2.29
CA GLY A 104 5.64 9.55 -1.33
C GLY A 104 4.52 10.48 -0.86
N TRP A 105 4.86 11.73 -0.54
CA TRP A 105 3.87 12.73 -0.14
C TRP A 105 2.93 13.15 -1.27
N GLU A 106 3.41 13.29 -2.50
CA GLU A 106 2.54 13.57 -3.66
C GLU A 106 1.46 12.50 -3.83
N TYR A 107 1.83 11.22 -3.67
CA TYR A 107 0.87 10.12 -3.70
C TYR A 107 -0.06 10.11 -2.47
N ALA A 108 0.48 10.34 -1.28
CA ALA A 108 -0.29 10.36 -0.04
C ALA A 108 -1.35 11.48 -0.07
N GLU A 109 -0.97 12.71 -0.46
CA GLU A 109 -1.88 13.86 -0.58
C GLU A 109 -3.07 13.54 -1.50
N ARG A 110 -2.83 12.86 -2.60
CA ARG A 110 -3.87 12.43 -3.54
C ARG A 110 -4.76 11.32 -2.97
N CYS A 111 -4.17 10.35 -2.27
CA CYS A 111 -4.87 9.14 -1.81
C CYS A 111 -5.64 9.32 -0.50
N ILE A 112 -5.18 10.21 0.39
CA ILE A 112 -5.83 10.47 1.68
C ILE A 112 -7.30 10.87 1.50
N PRO A 113 -7.69 11.81 0.62
CA PRO A 113 -9.09 12.14 0.36
C PRO A 113 -9.93 10.94 -0.10
N TRP A 114 -9.39 10.07 -0.94
CA TRP A 114 -10.09 8.87 -1.41
C TRP A 114 -10.43 7.90 -0.27
N SER A 115 -9.57 7.85 0.77
CA SER A 115 -9.80 6.99 1.92
C SER A 115 -11.00 7.40 2.78
N LEU A 116 -11.47 8.64 2.66
CA LEU A 116 -12.58 9.16 3.47
C LEU A 116 -13.91 8.48 3.09
N ASN A 117 -14.15 8.31 1.78
CA ASN A 117 -15.42 7.85 1.21
C ASN A 117 -15.36 6.45 0.58
N THR A 118 -14.39 5.62 0.99
CA THR A 118 -14.24 4.27 0.44
C THR A 118 -14.86 3.20 1.38
N ASN A 119 -14.96 1.95 0.90
CA ASN A 119 -15.44 0.84 1.73
C ASN A 119 -14.44 0.49 2.86
N MET A 120 -14.94 -0.19 3.89
CA MET A 120 -14.18 -0.52 5.09
C MET A 120 -12.90 -1.33 4.80
N GLN A 121 -12.93 -2.23 3.81
CA GLN A 121 -11.77 -3.06 3.47
C GLN A 121 -10.62 -2.23 2.89
N LYS A 122 -10.93 -1.36 1.93
CA LYS A 122 -9.94 -0.45 1.34
C LYS A 122 -9.40 0.52 2.40
N LYS A 123 -10.30 1.07 3.23
CA LYS A 123 -9.94 1.97 4.31
C LYS A 123 -9.00 1.30 5.33
N TYR A 124 -9.30 0.08 5.76
CA TYR A 124 -8.43 -0.69 6.65
C TYR A 124 -7.05 -0.93 6.03
N ARG A 125 -7.01 -1.47 4.80
CA ARG A 125 -5.75 -1.77 4.10
C ARG A 125 -4.89 -0.53 3.94
N PHE A 126 -5.46 0.53 3.40
CA PHE A 126 -4.76 1.81 3.22
C PHE A 126 -4.25 2.38 4.55
N SER A 127 -5.04 2.29 5.62
CA SER A 127 -4.60 2.76 6.93
C SER A 127 -3.40 1.96 7.47
N CYS A 128 -3.38 0.65 7.30
CA CYS A 128 -2.23 -0.19 7.67
C CYS A 128 -0.99 0.21 6.86
N ASP A 129 -1.14 0.32 5.55
CA ASP A 129 -0.05 0.67 4.65
C ASP A 129 0.50 2.09 4.95
N MET A 130 -0.36 3.05 5.31
CA MET A 130 0.06 4.39 5.72
C MET A 130 0.80 4.40 7.07
N VAL A 131 0.41 3.56 8.04
CA VAL A 131 1.17 3.41 9.29
C VAL A 131 2.59 2.94 9.00
N GLU A 132 2.74 1.95 8.11
CA GLU A 132 4.05 1.46 7.69
C GLU A 132 4.81 2.52 6.88
N ALA A 133 4.19 3.13 5.90
CA ALA A 133 4.78 4.18 5.07
C ALA A 133 5.35 5.34 5.90
N LEU A 134 4.56 5.87 6.82
CA LEU A 134 4.96 6.96 7.71
C LEU A 134 6.01 6.58 8.75
N SER A 135 6.32 5.29 8.93
CA SER A 135 7.43 4.86 9.77
C SER A 135 8.80 5.10 9.12
N TYR A 136 8.86 5.25 7.81
CA TYR A 136 10.08 5.57 7.06
C TYR A 136 10.30 7.10 6.90
N GLU A 137 9.32 7.92 7.26
CA GLU A 137 9.43 9.37 7.17
C GLU A 137 10.13 9.94 8.40
N SER A 138 11.14 10.77 8.18
CA SER A 138 11.93 11.39 9.22
C SER A 138 11.57 12.85 9.54
N ARG A 139 10.75 13.49 8.70
CA ARG A 139 10.29 14.88 8.93
C ARG A 139 9.27 14.91 10.07
N GLU A 140 9.29 15.98 10.84
CA GLU A 140 8.29 16.20 11.91
C GLU A 140 6.99 16.76 11.34
N GLU A 141 7.08 17.58 10.29
CA GLU A 141 5.95 18.24 9.67
C GLU A 141 6.02 18.16 8.14
N VAL A 142 4.85 18.25 7.51
CA VAL A 142 4.69 18.26 6.05
C VAL A 142 3.60 19.25 5.66
N SER A 143 3.76 19.89 4.51
CA SER A 143 2.71 20.73 3.92
C SER A 143 1.88 19.92 2.93
N LEU A 144 0.56 19.82 3.18
CA LEU A 144 -0.40 19.08 2.35
C LEU A 144 -1.66 19.91 2.13
N SER A 145 -2.27 19.74 0.96
CA SER A 145 -3.57 20.33 0.61
C SER A 145 -4.67 19.26 0.77
N LEU A 146 -5.12 19.06 2.01
CA LEU A 146 -6.18 18.11 2.31
C LEU A 146 -7.54 18.82 2.41
N PRO A 147 -8.66 18.10 2.11
CA PRO A 147 -10.00 18.68 2.17
C PRO A 147 -10.48 18.91 3.61
N GLU A 148 -11.42 19.82 3.79
CA GLU A 148 -11.98 20.19 5.11
C GLU A 148 -12.64 19.01 5.83
N GLU A 149 -13.11 18.01 5.08
CA GLU A 149 -13.71 16.78 5.61
C GLU A 149 -12.68 15.83 6.23
N PHE A 150 -11.37 16.09 6.03
CA PHE A 150 -10.34 15.27 6.67
C PHE A 150 -10.31 15.52 8.17
N PRO A 151 -10.41 14.50 9.03
CA PRO A 151 -10.55 14.68 10.48
C PRO A 151 -9.44 15.47 11.18
N LEU A 152 -8.27 15.55 10.56
CA LEU A 152 -7.14 16.34 11.04
C LEU A 152 -6.93 17.62 10.19
N TYR A 153 -7.95 18.06 9.44
CA TYR A 153 -7.85 19.24 8.58
C TYR A 153 -7.24 20.45 9.29
N ARG A 154 -6.36 21.13 8.60
CA ARG A 154 -5.71 22.36 9.04
C ARG A 154 -5.74 23.41 7.93
N ALA A 155 -6.25 24.59 8.25
CA ALA A 155 -6.33 25.68 7.28
C ALA A 155 -4.95 26.23 6.86
N ASP A 156 -3.90 26.01 7.68
CA ASP A 156 -2.52 26.37 7.36
C ASP A 156 -1.82 25.31 6.47
N GLY A 157 -2.45 24.16 6.27
CA GLY A 157 -1.91 23.06 5.46
C GLY A 157 -0.69 22.36 6.09
N ILE A 158 -0.30 22.66 7.33
CA ILE A 158 0.88 22.09 7.98
C ILE A 158 0.44 20.94 8.91
N TYR A 159 0.91 19.75 8.66
CA TYR A 159 0.53 18.53 9.38
C TYR A 159 1.72 17.91 10.09
N SER A 160 1.54 17.53 11.36
CA SER A 160 2.49 16.69 12.07
C SER A 160 2.45 15.26 11.50
N VAL A 161 3.60 14.72 11.12
CA VAL A 161 3.75 13.35 10.60
C VAL A 161 3.33 12.33 11.67
N ALA A 162 3.70 12.57 12.93
CA ALA A 162 3.29 11.71 14.05
C ALA A 162 1.76 11.72 14.23
N ALA A 163 1.10 12.87 14.11
CA ALA A 163 -0.36 12.95 14.21
C ALA A 163 -1.06 12.23 13.05
N LEU A 164 -0.52 12.31 11.83
CA LEU A 164 -1.04 11.56 10.69
C LEU A 164 -0.88 10.04 10.90
N ARG A 165 0.28 9.60 11.37
CA ARG A 165 0.53 8.17 11.68
C ARG A 165 -0.44 7.66 12.75
N ASP A 166 -0.63 8.42 13.84
CA ASP A 166 -1.57 8.09 14.91
C ASP A 166 -3.02 8.01 14.41
N TYR A 167 -3.41 8.89 13.53
CA TYR A 167 -4.74 8.86 12.91
C TYR A 167 -4.96 7.57 12.14
N PHE A 168 -4.04 7.18 11.25
CA PHE A 168 -4.15 5.95 10.48
C PHE A 168 -4.07 4.71 11.38
N TYR A 169 -3.23 4.73 12.41
CA TYR A 169 -3.14 3.63 13.37
C TYR A 169 -4.47 3.42 14.13
N LYS A 170 -5.07 4.50 14.64
CA LYS A 170 -6.38 4.45 15.32
C LYS A 170 -7.47 3.94 14.37
N GLN A 171 -7.49 4.42 13.14
CA GLN A 171 -8.47 3.98 12.13
C GLN A 171 -8.30 2.49 11.81
N ALA A 172 -7.06 2.02 11.59
CA ALA A 172 -6.77 0.62 11.34
C ALA A 172 -7.17 -0.26 12.53
N THR A 173 -6.86 0.14 13.76
CA THR A 173 -7.21 -0.59 14.99
C THR A 173 -8.73 -0.74 15.16
N GLN A 174 -9.48 0.33 14.93
CA GLN A 174 -10.94 0.29 15.01
C GLN A 174 -11.54 -0.67 13.99
N LEU A 175 -11.07 -0.60 12.74
CA LEU A 175 -11.55 -1.48 11.67
C LEU A 175 -11.13 -2.93 11.87
N ALA A 176 -9.90 -3.18 12.36
CA ALA A 176 -9.44 -4.52 12.74
C ALA A 176 -10.35 -5.15 13.78
N SER A 177 -10.67 -4.42 14.85
CA SER A 177 -11.57 -4.89 15.91
C SER A 177 -12.96 -5.28 15.38
N LEU A 178 -13.53 -4.48 14.47
CA LEU A 178 -14.82 -4.80 13.84
C LEU A 178 -14.75 -6.10 13.00
N TYR A 179 -13.69 -6.27 12.22
CA TYR A 179 -13.51 -7.48 11.40
C TYR A 179 -13.28 -8.72 12.27
N ASP A 180 -12.43 -8.63 13.28
CA ASP A 180 -12.11 -9.74 14.18
C ASP A 180 -13.33 -10.17 15.00
N THR A 181 -14.10 -9.21 15.51
CA THR A 181 -15.37 -9.48 16.19
C THR A 181 -16.35 -10.23 15.28
N ARG A 182 -16.50 -9.78 14.02
CA ARG A 182 -17.38 -10.45 13.05
C ARG A 182 -16.90 -11.87 12.70
N ASN A 183 -15.58 -12.06 12.59
CA ASN A 183 -14.98 -13.32 12.13
C ASN A 183 -14.68 -14.29 13.27
N GLY A 184 -14.78 -13.86 14.54
CA GLY A 184 -14.47 -14.68 15.72
C GLY A 184 -13.00 -15.04 15.87
N ASN A 185 -12.08 -14.18 15.41
CA ASN A 185 -10.64 -14.36 15.53
C ASN A 185 -9.94 -13.01 15.74
N ASN A 186 -8.58 -12.99 15.71
CA ASN A 186 -7.76 -11.80 15.91
C ASN A 186 -6.85 -11.49 14.72
N GLY A 187 -7.10 -12.07 13.55
CA GLY A 187 -6.17 -12.03 12.41
C GLY A 187 -5.90 -10.61 11.88
N TYR A 188 -6.87 -9.71 11.94
CA TYR A 188 -6.69 -8.32 11.51
C TYR A 188 -5.85 -7.51 12.50
N GLN A 189 -6.06 -7.71 13.81
CA GLN A 189 -5.25 -7.06 14.85
C GLN A 189 -3.81 -7.57 14.85
N GLU A 190 -3.60 -8.87 14.70
CA GLU A 190 -2.26 -9.48 14.61
C GLU A 190 -1.48 -8.95 13.41
N ARG A 191 -2.14 -8.79 12.26
CA ARG A 191 -1.52 -8.17 11.07
C ARG A 191 -1.08 -6.74 11.35
N LEU A 192 -1.94 -5.93 11.96
CA LEU A 192 -1.62 -4.54 12.32
C LEU A 192 -0.47 -4.45 13.32
N PHE A 193 -0.41 -5.38 14.29
CA PHE A 193 0.67 -5.47 15.25
C PHE A 193 2.02 -5.74 14.57
N ASN A 194 2.07 -6.66 13.61
CA ASN A 194 3.27 -6.96 12.84
C ASN A 194 3.77 -5.77 12.03
N VAL A 195 2.84 -5.00 11.41
CA VAL A 195 3.18 -3.74 10.72
C VAL A 195 3.79 -2.72 11.67
N ASN A 196 3.25 -2.60 12.88
CA ASN A 196 3.73 -1.61 13.85
C ASN A 196 5.09 -1.98 14.48
N LEU A 197 5.41 -3.26 14.60
CA LEU A 197 6.73 -3.72 15.09
C LEU A 197 7.86 -3.39 14.13
N ILE A 198 7.61 -3.46 12.81
CA ILE A 198 8.60 -3.17 11.78
C ILE A 198 9.02 -1.68 11.82
N GLY A 199 8.10 -0.79 12.21
CA GLY A 199 8.38 0.64 12.31
C GLY A 199 9.12 1.08 13.59
N ASN A 200 9.45 0.15 14.50
CA ASN A 200 10.16 0.42 15.76
C ASN A 200 11.55 -0.24 15.83
N LEU A 201 12.04 -0.86 14.74
CA LEU A 201 13.39 -1.40 14.59
C LEU A 201 14.23 -0.47 13.72
#